data_10fb7082e26c09449fee2dce1f8f2d42
#
_entry.id   10fb7082e26c09449fee2dce1f8f2d42
#
_cell.length_a   1.000
_cell.length_b   1.000
_cell.length_c   1.000
_cell.angle_alpha   90.00
_cell.angle_beta   90.00
_cell.angle_gamma   90.00
#
_symmetry.space_group_name_H-M   'P 1'
#
loop_
_entity.id
_entity.type
_entity.pdbx_description
1 polymer ?
#
loop_
_entity_poly.entity_id
_entity_poly.type
_entity_poly.pdbx_seq_one_letter_code
_entity_poly.pdbx_strand_id
1 'polypeptide(L)'
;QKTTGLRVQSHLSENPSEVAWVKELVPAAKNYADAYAVFDMFGDKDHPAVMAHCIYSEDEMDLLKEHGVYVAHCPESNLNLSSGIAPVRKFLEEGIAVGLGSDVAGGSSLSMAKALTLAVQVSKMYWRLIDEKSKPLTFAEAFYLATAGGGSYFGKVGTFLDGYEFDAVVARSEERRVGK
;
A
#
# COMPACT_ATOMS: atom_id res chain seq x y z
N GLN A 1 -16.49 -12.24 5.87
CA GLN A 1 -15.74 -11.37 6.76
C GLN A 1 -16.51 -11.15 8.07
N LYS A 2 -17.67 -10.51 8.07
CA LYS A 2 -18.49 -10.23 9.28
C LYS A 2 -18.84 -11.50 10.09
N THR A 3 -19.07 -12.64 9.42
CA THR A 3 -19.45 -13.90 10.07
C THR A 3 -18.28 -14.63 10.71
N THR A 4 -17.09 -14.52 10.14
CA THR A 4 -15.91 -15.31 10.54
C THR A 4 -14.86 -14.50 11.28
N GLY A 5 -14.92 -13.16 11.25
CA GLY A 5 -13.89 -12.26 11.75
C GLY A 5 -12.57 -12.33 10.95
N LEU A 6 -12.53 -13.06 9.84
CA LEU A 6 -11.34 -13.17 9.02
C LEU A 6 -11.11 -11.88 8.22
N ARG A 7 -9.86 -11.51 8.11
CA ARG A 7 -9.42 -10.37 7.30
C ARG A 7 -9.39 -10.75 5.83
N VAL A 8 -9.62 -9.77 4.95
CA VAL A 8 -9.61 -9.94 3.50
C VAL A 8 -8.41 -9.21 2.92
N GLN A 9 -7.78 -9.83 1.93
CA GLN A 9 -6.76 -9.21 1.10
C GLN A 9 -7.11 -9.45 -0.36
N SER A 10 -6.97 -8.41 -1.17
CA SER A 10 -7.17 -8.47 -2.62
C SER A 10 -6.37 -7.38 -3.33
N HIS A 11 -6.59 -7.21 -4.63
CA HIS A 11 -6.00 -6.17 -5.48
C HIS A 11 -7.06 -5.11 -5.79
N LEU A 12 -6.63 -3.89 -6.01
CA LEU A 12 -7.53 -2.78 -6.37
C LEU A 12 -6.85 -1.84 -7.36
N SER A 13 -7.51 -1.58 -8.48
CA SER A 13 -7.18 -0.51 -9.43
C SER A 13 -5.70 -0.47 -9.79
N GLU A 14 -5.13 -1.65 -10.13
CA GLU A 14 -3.71 -1.80 -10.43
C GLU A 14 -3.36 -1.24 -11.81
N ASN A 15 -4.21 -1.49 -12.82
CA ASN A 15 -3.95 -0.99 -14.17
C ASN A 15 -5.25 -0.59 -14.90
N PRO A 16 -5.17 0.26 -15.95
CA PRO A 16 -6.36 0.77 -16.61
C PRO A 16 -7.22 -0.32 -17.28
N SER A 17 -6.61 -1.38 -17.79
CA SER A 17 -7.34 -2.48 -18.44
C SER A 17 -8.16 -3.26 -17.44
N GLU A 18 -7.59 -3.52 -16.26
CA GLU A 18 -8.28 -4.17 -15.15
C GLU A 18 -9.48 -3.32 -14.67
N VAL A 19 -9.27 -2.02 -14.46
CA VAL A 19 -10.34 -1.08 -14.06
C VAL A 19 -11.47 -1.09 -15.08
N ALA A 20 -11.16 -1.04 -16.37
CA ALA A 20 -12.16 -1.11 -17.44
C ALA A 20 -12.91 -2.44 -17.41
N TRP A 21 -12.21 -3.55 -17.25
CA TRP A 21 -12.80 -4.88 -17.22
C TRP A 21 -13.74 -5.08 -16.01
N VAL A 22 -13.35 -4.63 -14.83
CA VAL A 22 -14.23 -4.68 -13.65
C VAL A 22 -15.50 -3.88 -13.88
N LYS A 23 -15.42 -2.74 -14.55
CA LYS A 23 -16.60 -1.95 -14.92
C LYS A 23 -17.56 -2.69 -15.84
N GLU A 24 -17.04 -3.54 -16.74
CA GLU A 24 -17.85 -4.42 -17.59
C GLU A 24 -18.52 -5.56 -16.78
N LEU A 25 -17.74 -6.16 -15.85
CA LEU A 25 -18.21 -7.28 -15.03
C LEU A 25 -19.24 -6.87 -13.98
N VAL A 26 -19.12 -5.66 -13.43
CA VAL A 26 -20.00 -5.13 -12.37
C VAL A 26 -20.57 -3.76 -12.78
N PRO A 27 -21.47 -3.71 -13.78
CA PRO A 27 -21.97 -2.45 -14.33
C PRO A 27 -22.69 -1.56 -13.31
N ALA A 28 -23.21 -2.16 -12.24
CA ALA A 28 -23.91 -1.46 -11.16
C ALA A 28 -22.97 -0.67 -10.25
N ALA A 29 -21.67 -1.04 -10.20
CA ALA A 29 -20.68 -0.34 -9.39
C ALA A 29 -20.27 0.99 -10.03
N LYS A 30 -20.04 2.00 -9.19
CA LYS A 30 -19.56 3.31 -9.63
C LYS A 30 -18.12 3.24 -10.13
N ASN A 31 -17.26 2.56 -9.36
CA ASN A 31 -15.85 2.32 -9.63
C ASN A 31 -15.44 0.94 -9.12
N TYR A 32 -14.14 0.61 -9.15
CA TYR A 32 -13.65 -0.71 -8.75
C TYR A 32 -13.79 -0.96 -7.25
N ALA A 33 -13.53 0.04 -6.41
CA ALA A 33 -13.74 -0.06 -4.96
C ALA A 33 -15.22 -0.34 -4.63
N ASP A 34 -16.14 0.35 -5.28
CA ASP A 34 -17.58 0.14 -5.12
C ASP A 34 -18.00 -1.28 -5.54
N ALA A 35 -17.33 -1.90 -6.51
CA ALA A 35 -17.59 -3.28 -6.87
C ALA A 35 -17.32 -4.26 -5.70
N TYR A 36 -16.29 -4.02 -4.88
CA TYR A 36 -16.09 -4.78 -3.65
C TYR A 36 -17.13 -4.45 -2.58
N ALA A 37 -17.49 -3.17 -2.44
CA ALA A 37 -18.45 -2.70 -1.45
C ALA A 37 -19.85 -3.28 -1.70
N VAL A 38 -20.30 -3.33 -2.95
CA VAL A 38 -21.60 -3.92 -3.36
C VAL A 38 -21.72 -5.39 -2.92
N PHE A 39 -20.63 -6.14 -2.91
CA PHE A 39 -20.59 -7.53 -2.45
C PHE A 39 -20.22 -7.69 -0.97
N ASP A 40 -20.17 -6.60 -0.20
CA ASP A 40 -19.78 -6.60 1.23
C ASP A 40 -18.38 -7.24 1.47
N MET A 41 -17.46 -7.04 0.52
CA MET A 41 -16.11 -7.61 0.53
C MET A 41 -15.00 -6.55 0.76
N PHE A 42 -15.38 -5.29 0.97
CA PHE A 42 -14.43 -4.19 1.12
C PHE A 42 -13.98 -3.96 2.58
N GLY A 43 -14.57 -4.72 3.51
CA GLY A 43 -14.28 -4.60 4.93
C GLY A 43 -15.02 -3.47 5.63
N ASP A 44 -14.67 -3.29 6.88
CA ASP A 44 -15.10 -2.19 7.74
C ASP A 44 -13.96 -1.86 8.73
N LYS A 45 -14.15 -0.84 9.58
CA LYS A 45 -13.11 -0.40 10.53
C LYS A 45 -12.74 -1.43 11.58
N ASP A 46 -13.65 -2.34 11.92
CA ASP A 46 -13.40 -3.42 12.88
C ASP A 46 -12.73 -4.63 12.20
N HIS A 47 -13.01 -4.82 10.91
CA HIS A 47 -12.48 -5.90 10.09
C HIS A 47 -11.95 -5.34 8.75
N PRO A 48 -10.85 -4.56 8.79
CA PRO A 48 -10.35 -3.88 7.60
C PRO A 48 -9.86 -4.88 6.55
N ALA A 49 -10.03 -4.51 5.29
CA ALA A 49 -9.40 -5.21 4.18
C ALA A 49 -8.03 -4.60 3.86
N VAL A 50 -7.15 -5.40 3.25
CA VAL A 50 -5.93 -4.91 2.58
C VAL A 50 -6.15 -4.95 1.09
N MET A 51 -5.94 -3.83 0.43
CA MET A 51 -5.99 -3.73 -1.03
C MET A 51 -4.61 -3.39 -1.58
N ALA A 52 -4.09 -4.27 -2.42
CA ALA A 52 -2.79 -4.07 -3.05
C ALA A 52 -2.88 -3.07 -4.20
N HIS A 53 -1.78 -2.39 -4.45
CA HIS A 53 -1.51 -1.45 -5.53
C HIS A 53 -2.24 -0.12 -5.43
N CYS A 54 -3.55 -0.06 -5.60
CA CYS A 54 -4.39 1.16 -5.55
C CYS A 54 -3.80 2.32 -6.40
N ILE A 55 -3.33 2.02 -7.61
CA ILE A 55 -2.63 2.98 -8.47
C ILE A 55 -3.61 4.01 -9.03
N TYR A 56 -4.75 3.53 -9.51
CA TYR A 56 -5.78 4.34 -10.17
C TYR A 56 -6.99 4.58 -9.25
N SER A 57 -6.73 4.81 -7.96
CA SER A 57 -7.76 4.90 -6.90
C SER A 57 -8.03 6.33 -6.42
N GLU A 58 -7.73 7.36 -7.20
CA GLU A 58 -7.93 8.75 -6.76
C GLU A 58 -9.42 9.09 -6.54
N ASP A 59 -10.31 8.54 -7.35
CA ASP A 59 -11.76 8.68 -7.21
C ASP A 59 -12.39 7.66 -6.24
N GLU A 60 -11.57 6.82 -5.61
CA GLU A 60 -11.98 5.76 -4.69
C GLU A 60 -11.60 6.06 -3.23
N MET A 61 -10.87 7.16 -2.97
CA MET A 61 -10.30 7.48 -1.65
C MET A 61 -11.35 7.61 -0.56
N ASP A 62 -12.52 8.15 -0.86
CA ASP A 62 -13.61 8.26 0.11
C ASP A 62 -14.08 6.88 0.60
N LEU A 63 -14.20 5.91 -0.32
CA LEU A 63 -14.57 4.53 0.03
C LEU A 63 -13.46 3.83 0.82
N LEU A 64 -12.20 3.99 0.41
CA LEU A 64 -11.05 3.45 1.16
C LEU A 64 -11.07 3.93 2.61
N LYS A 65 -11.32 5.21 2.81
CA LYS A 65 -11.36 5.86 4.14
C LYS A 65 -12.58 5.45 4.95
N GLU A 66 -13.75 5.42 4.34
CA GLU A 66 -15.01 5.02 4.98
C GLU A 66 -14.92 3.61 5.54
N HIS A 67 -14.41 2.68 4.74
CA HIS A 67 -14.25 1.27 5.10
C HIS A 67 -13.00 0.96 5.93
N GLY A 68 -12.10 1.93 6.13
CA GLY A 68 -10.86 1.72 6.88
C GLY A 68 -9.87 0.79 6.17
N VAL A 69 -9.88 0.80 4.84
CA VAL A 69 -9.02 -0.06 4.02
C VAL A 69 -7.54 0.30 4.21
N TYR A 70 -6.71 -0.72 4.28
CA TYR A 70 -5.26 -0.60 4.25
C TYR A 70 -4.76 -0.78 2.81
N VAL A 71 -4.00 0.19 2.32
CA VAL A 71 -3.32 0.08 1.03
C VAL A 71 -1.99 -0.62 1.19
N ALA A 72 -1.76 -1.70 0.46
CA ALA A 72 -0.44 -2.31 0.32
C ALA A 72 0.26 -1.72 -0.91
N HIS A 73 1.17 -0.77 -0.68
CA HIS A 73 1.96 -0.18 -1.75
C HIS A 73 3.09 -1.12 -2.18
N CYS A 74 3.06 -1.58 -3.42
CA CYS A 74 3.98 -2.57 -4.00
C CYS A 74 4.85 -1.92 -5.10
N PRO A 75 5.80 -1.03 -4.76
CA PRO A 75 6.46 -0.18 -5.76
C PRO A 75 7.26 -0.97 -6.79
N GLU A 76 7.90 -2.09 -6.41
CA GLU A 76 8.68 -2.90 -7.34
C GLU A 76 7.82 -3.62 -8.37
N SER A 77 6.75 -4.27 -7.92
CA SER A 77 5.79 -4.93 -8.80
C SER A 77 5.13 -3.95 -9.76
N ASN A 78 4.67 -2.81 -9.24
CA ASN A 78 4.04 -1.77 -10.05
C ASN A 78 4.95 -1.30 -11.21
N LEU A 79 6.26 -1.23 -10.96
CA LEU A 79 7.26 -0.88 -11.99
C LEU A 79 7.51 -2.04 -12.95
N ASN A 80 7.73 -3.24 -12.43
CA ASN A 80 8.05 -4.43 -13.24
C ASN A 80 6.93 -4.77 -14.23
N LEU A 81 5.69 -4.66 -13.78
CA LEU A 81 4.50 -4.95 -14.58
C LEU A 81 4.01 -3.74 -15.40
N SER A 82 4.70 -2.60 -15.28
CA SER A 82 4.30 -1.35 -15.93
C SER A 82 2.87 -0.92 -15.55
N SER A 83 2.44 -1.25 -14.33
CA SER A 83 1.10 -0.93 -13.84
C SER A 83 0.93 0.58 -13.61
N GLY A 84 1.95 1.26 -13.08
CA GLY A 84 1.94 2.70 -12.85
C GLY A 84 2.56 3.11 -11.52
N ILE A 85 2.27 4.34 -11.06
CA ILE A 85 2.79 4.89 -9.80
C ILE A 85 1.62 5.30 -8.91
N ALA A 86 1.49 4.65 -7.76
CA ALA A 86 0.40 4.91 -6.81
C ALA A 86 0.52 6.29 -6.13
N PRO A 87 -0.61 6.98 -5.87
CA PRO A 87 -0.66 8.32 -5.26
C PRO A 87 -0.47 8.28 -3.73
N VAL A 88 0.63 7.66 -3.25
CA VAL A 88 0.85 7.36 -1.82
C VAL A 88 0.81 8.62 -0.95
N ARG A 89 1.32 9.75 -1.44
CA ARG A 89 1.24 11.03 -0.72
C ARG A 89 -0.21 11.41 -0.45
N LYS A 90 -1.09 11.29 -1.43
CA LYS A 90 -2.51 11.62 -1.31
C LYS A 90 -3.19 10.70 -0.28
N PHE A 91 -2.88 9.40 -0.30
CA PHE A 91 -3.40 8.47 0.71
C PHE A 91 -3.03 8.91 2.13
N LEU A 92 -1.77 9.30 2.36
CA LEU A 92 -1.32 9.77 3.67
C LEU A 92 -1.98 11.08 4.10
N GLU A 93 -2.16 12.02 3.18
CA GLU A 93 -2.83 13.30 3.43
C GLU A 93 -4.32 13.12 3.75
N GLU A 94 -4.99 12.15 3.13
CA GLU A 94 -6.36 11.76 3.42
C GLU A 94 -6.51 10.88 4.69
N GLY A 95 -5.40 10.49 5.31
CA GLY A 95 -5.40 9.62 6.50
C GLY A 95 -5.74 8.16 6.19
N ILE A 96 -5.56 7.72 4.95
CA ILE A 96 -5.71 6.32 4.56
C ILE A 96 -4.46 5.57 5.02
N ALA A 97 -4.67 4.41 5.65
CA ALA A 97 -3.58 3.58 6.14
C ALA A 97 -2.81 2.93 4.98
N VAL A 98 -1.48 3.03 5.01
CA VAL A 98 -0.60 2.47 3.98
C VAL A 98 0.50 1.64 4.62
N GLY A 99 0.76 0.47 4.06
CA GLY A 99 1.95 -0.34 4.33
C GLY A 99 2.70 -0.64 3.03
N LEU A 100 3.92 -1.18 3.14
CA LEU A 100 4.68 -1.64 1.98
C LEU A 100 4.46 -3.13 1.75
N GLY A 101 4.42 -3.53 0.48
CA GLY A 101 4.36 -4.91 0.03
C GLY A 101 5.48 -5.24 -0.95
N SER A 102 5.93 -6.50 -0.92
CA SER A 102 6.92 -7.01 -1.89
C SER A 102 6.26 -7.48 -3.19
N ASP A 103 5.04 -8.02 -3.05
CA ASP A 103 4.30 -8.64 -4.16
C ASP A 103 5.16 -9.59 -5.01
N VAL A 104 5.91 -10.48 -4.34
CA VAL A 104 6.68 -11.52 -5.03
C VAL A 104 5.71 -12.58 -5.61
N ALA A 105 5.72 -12.87 -6.93
CA ALA A 105 6.79 -12.62 -7.92
C ALA A 105 6.51 -11.49 -8.95
N GLY A 106 5.53 -10.61 -8.77
CA GLY A 106 5.45 -9.34 -9.52
C GLY A 106 6.64 -8.45 -9.12
N GLY A 107 6.92 -8.30 -7.82
CA GLY A 107 8.18 -7.80 -7.30
C GLY A 107 9.26 -8.89 -7.30
N SER A 108 10.53 -8.52 -7.50
CA SER A 108 11.66 -9.44 -7.61
C SER A 108 12.34 -9.75 -6.27
N SER A 109 11.93 -9.13 -5.17
CA SER A 109 12.65 -9.18 -3.89
C SER A 109 11.70 -9.20 -2.70
N LEU A 110 12.04 -10.00 -1.68
CA LEU A 110 11.38 -10.00 -0.36
C LEU A 110 11.90 -8.89 0.57
N SER A 111 12.88 -8.09 0.13
CA SER A 111 13.52 -7.08 0.97
C SER A 111 12.64 -5.85 1.16
N MET A 112 12.10 -5.64 2.36
CA MET A 112 11.40 -4.42 2.72
C MET A 112 12.28 -3.18 2.68
N ALA A 113 13.60 -3.31 2.91
CA ALA A 113 14.54 -2.20 2.73
C ALA A 113 14.62 -1.75 1.26
N LYS A 114 14.54 -2.70 0.31
CA LYS A 114 14.45 -2.38 -1.12
C LYS A 114 13.11 -1.74 -1.45
N ALA A 115 12.00 -2.28 -0.97
CA ALA A 115 10.68 -1.71 -1.16
C ALA A 115 10.59 -0.26 -0.62
N LEU A 116 11.15 0.00 0.57
CA LEU A 116 11.27 1.33 1.16
C LEU A 116 12.03 2.30 0.24
N THR A 117 13.20 1.88 -0.26
CA THR A 117 14.00 2.69 -1.17
C THR A 117 13.23 3.02 -2.45
N LEU A 118 12.58 2.02 -3.04
CA LEU A 118 11.76 2.20 -4.23
C LEU A 118 10.54 3.10 -3.96
N ALA A 119 9.87 2.97 -2.83
CA ALA A 119 8.74 3.84 -2.47
C ALA A 119 9.15 5.33 -2.50
N VAL A 120 10.31 5.67 -1.93
CA VAL A 120 10.86 7.04 -2.01
C VAL A 120 11.16 7.44 -3.45
N GLN A 121 11.80 6.55 -4.23
CA GLN A 121 12.18 6.85 -5.61
C GLN A 121 10.97 7.07 -6.51
N VAL A 122 9.98 6.18 -6.47
CA VAL A 122 8.78 6.31 -7.29
C VAL A 122 7.92 7.50 -6.88
N SER A 123 7.89 7.86 -5.59
CA SER A 123 7.17 9.07 -5.14
C SER A 123 7.78 10.35 -5.72
N LYS A 124 9.10 10.40 -5.95
CA LYS A 124 9.77 11.50 -6.67
C LYS A 124 9.37 11.55 -8.14
N MET A 125 9.19 10.37 -8.77
CA MET A 125 8.72 10.30 -10.15
C MET A 125 7.24 10.70 -10.25
N TYR A 126 6.41 10.29 -9.30
CA TYR A 126 5.02 10.76 -9.22
C TYR A 126 4.96 12.30 -9.14
N TRP A 127 5.70 12.86 -8.20
CA TRP A 127 5.82 14.32 -8.05
C TRP A 127 6.26 15.01 -9.34
N ARG A 128 7.28 14.46 -10.01
CA ARG A 128 7.87 15.11 -11.19
C ARG A 128 7.04 14.98 -12.45
N LEU A 129 6.36 13.84 -12.64
CA LEU A 129 5.73 13.48 -13.91
C LEU A 129 4.20 13.55 -13.89
N ILE A 130 3.58 13.43 -12.70
CA ILE A 130 2.13 13.29 -12.58
C ILE A 130 1.54 14.49 -11.83
N ASP A 131 2.04 14.80 -10.63
CA ASP A 131 1.47 15.87 -9.80
C ASP A 131 2.55 16.57 -8.95
N GLU A 132 2.98 17.74 -9.39
CA GLU A 132 4.01 18.55 -8.70
C GLU A 132 3.57 19.08 -7.33
N LYS A 133 2.29 18.97 -6.96
CA LYS A 133 1.79 19.30 -5.62
C LYS A 133 1.97 18.15 -4.63
N SER A 134 2.00 16.93 -5.14
CA SER A 134 2.14 15.71 -4.34
C SER A 134 3.59 15.48 -3.92
N LYS A 135 4.02 16.08 -2.79
CA LYS A 135 5.41 16.03 -2.30
C LYS A 135 5.92 14.59 -2.20
N PRO A 136 7.19 14.34 -2.61
CA PRO A 136 7.81 13.02 -2.45
C PRO A 136 7.81 12.54 -0.99
N LEU A 137 7.81 11.23 -0.82
CA LEU A 137 8.00 10.61 0.50
C LEU A 137 9.41 10.91 1.02
N THR A 138 9.49 11.21 2.31
CA THR A 138 10.75 11.21 3.05
C THR A 138 11.15 9.79 3.43
N PHE A 139 12.43 9.60 3.82
CA PHE A 139 12.88 8.32 4.37
C PHE A 139 12.08 7.93 5.62
N ALA A 140 11.82 8.87 6.52
CA ALA A 140 11.07 8.60 7.75
C ALA A 140 9.64 8.11 7.48
N GLU A 141 8.95 8.72 6.53
CA GLU A 141 7.61 8.28 6.11
C GLU A 141 7.67 6.89 5.48
N ALA A 142 8.59 6.63 4.56
CA ALA A 142 8.74 5.32 3.94
C ALA A 142 9.13 4.23 4.97
N PHE A 143 9.95 4.59 5.97
CA PHE A 143 10.28 3.70 7.08
C PHE A 143 9.06 3.41 7.94
N TYR A 144 8.23 4.42 8.23
CA TYR A 144 6.95 4.22 8.91
C TYR A 144 6.04 3.25 8.14
N LEU A 145 5.90 3.40 6.81
CA LEU A 145 5.10 2.49 5.99
C LEU A 145 5.62 1.04 6.05
N ALA A 146 6.95 0.87 6.12
CA ALA A 146 7.60 -0.44 6.22
C ALA A 146 7.51 -1.09 7.60
N THR A 147 7.10 -0.35 8.62
CA THR A 147 7.09 -0.78 10.03
C THR A 147 5.73 -0.55 10.68
N ALA A 148 5.57 0.51 11.45
CA ALA A 148 4.35 0.79 12.20
C ALA A 148 3.10 0.99 11.32
N GLY A 149 3.25 1.57 10.11
CA GLY A 149 2.15 1.77 9.16
C GLY A 149 1.53 0.44 8.74
N GLY A 150 2.34 -0.47 8.19
CA GLY A 150 1.89 -1.81 7.83
C GLY A 150 1.55 -2.67 9.06
N GLY A 151 2.32 -2.55 10.12
CA GLY A 151 2.12 -3.28 11.37
C GLY A 151 0.78 -3.00 12.04
N SER A 152 0.28 -1.77 11.97
CA SER A 152 -0.99 -1.37 12.56
C SER A 152 -2.20 -2.17 12.06
N TYR A 153 -2.11 -2.76 10.88
CA TYR A 153 -3.12 -3.71 10.37
C TYR A 153 -3.25 -4.94 11.26
N PHE A 154 -2.16 -5.41 11.84
CA PHE A 154 -2.14 -6.58 12.72
C PHE A 154 -2.40 -6.22 14.19
N GLY A 155 -2.48 -4.93 14.51
CA GLY A 155 -2.70 -4.41 15.84
C GLY A 155 -1.44 -3.77 16.43
N LYS A 156 -0.97 -4.27 17.57
CA LYS A 156 0.19 -3.70 18.28
C LYS A 156 1.52 -4.29 17.79
N VAL A 157 1.85 -4.07 16.53
CA VAL A 157 3.04 -4.58 15.83
C VAL A 157 3.77 -3.44 15.09
N GLY A 158 5.04 -3.58 14.84
CA GLY A 158 5.85 -2.69 14.00
C GLY A 158 6.47 -1.50 14.72
N THR A 159 6.45 -1.47 16.05
CA THR A 159 7.11 -0.45 16.87
C THR A 159 7.57 -1.05 18.21
N PHE A 160 8.50 -0.36 18.91
CA PHE A 160 9.03 -0.73 20.21
C PHE A 160 8.35 0.01 21.37
N LEU A 161 7.13 0.48 21.19
CA LEU A 161 6.37 1.13 22.25
C LEU A 161 5.91 0.13 23.31
N ASP A 162 5.74 0.60 24.55
CA ASP A 162 5.24 -0.23 25.66
C ASP A 162 3.88 -0.84 25.32
N GLY A 163 3.74 -2.14 25.57
CA GLY A 163 2.52 -2.91 25.29
C GLY A 163 2.33 -3.34 23.85
N TYR A 164 3.37 -3.17 23.01
CA TYR A 164 3.42 -3.73 21.66
C TYR A 164 4.13 -5.09 21.66
N GLU A 165 3.77 -5.93 20.70
CA GLU A 165 4.46 -7.19 20.42
C GLU A 165 5.91 -6.89 19.99
N PHE A 166 6.87 -7.62 20.56
CA PHE A 166 8.27 -7.47 20.19
C PHE A 166 8.52 -8.15 18.83
N ASP A 167 8.65 -7.32 17.79
CA ASP A 167 8.96 -7.75 16.43
C ASP A 167 10.13 -6.92 15.91
N ALA A 168 11.27 -7.57 15.67
CA ALA A 168 12.52 -6.89 15.40
C ALA A 168 13.39 -7.60 14.37
N VAL A 169 14.05 -6.82 13.55
CA VAL A 169 15.07 -7.25 12.59
C VAL A 169 16.43 -6.70 13.01
N VAL A 170 17.43 -7.57 13.13
CA VAL A 170 18.81 -7.18 13.36
C VAL A 170 19.51 -7.03 12.03
N ALA A 171 19.80 -5.80 11.63
CA ALA A 171 20.60 -5.51 10.44
C ALA A 171 22.07 -5.35 10.81
N ARG A 172 22.96 -6.09 10.14
CA ARG A 172 24.41 -5.89 10.24
C ARG A 172 24.90 -5.19 8.98
N SER A 173 25.47 -4.01 9.13
CA SER A 173 26.17 -3.31 8.06
C SER A 173 27.64 -3.74 8.09
N GLU A 174 28.10 -4.45 7.07
CA GLU A 174 29.53 -4.62 6.82
C GLU A 174 30.02 -3.42 6.00
N GLU A 175 30.40 -2.36 6.67
CA GLU A 175 31.21 -1.32 6.04
C GLU A 175 32.59 -1.90 5.73
N ARG A 176 32.79 -2.34 4.49
CA ARG A 176 34.12 -2.51 3.95
C ARG A 176 34.77 -1.10 3.87
N ARG A 177 35.59 -0.74 4.85
CA ARG A 177 36.54 0.33 4.69
C ARG A 177 37.46 -0.10 3.57
N VAL A 178 37.22 0.40 2.35
CA VAL A 178 38.22 0.33 1.29
C VAL A 178 39.40 1.10 1.81
N GLY A 179 40.47 0.37 2.15
CA GLY A 179 41.69 0.94 2.70
C GLY A 179 42.22 2.02 1.77
N LYS A 180 42.72 3.07 2.40
CA LYS A 180 43.49 4.15 1.75
C LYS A 180 44.71 3.58 1.06
#